data_11e5bef8260b473d43a7500d175c3bb9
#
_entry.id   11e5bef8260b473d43a7500d175c3bb9
#
_cell.length_a   1.000
_cell.length_b   1.000
_cell.length_c   1.000
_cell.angle_alpha   90.00
_cell.angle_beta   90.00
_cell.angle_gamma   90.00
#
_symmetry.space_group_name_H-M   'P 1'
#
loop_
_entity.id
_entity.type
_entity.pdbx_description
1 polymer ?
#
loop_
_entity_poly.entity_id
_entity_poly.type
_entity_poly.pdbx_seq_one_letter_code
_entity_poly.pdbx_strand_id
1 'polypeptide(L)'
;VTTTGRVVVAGGCGAVGALLTVALRAAGREVLVVDPAADPTTPGMLRADLTAPDTALAGALGDAALVVLAVPDVIAGAALPVLARLLPPHTLLVETLSVKTPIAAALHTYRPGAPALGINPMFAPDLGLPGRPVLTVRHHDAPAADEFVTALRARGATVVETTADEHDRITAAVQVLTHAAILAFGIALDRLDVPGVAARVAAPPHTVLRALLARITGGTAEVYHDIQRTNPYADTARRALAEAVADLDAATDALPDFAALLDRAHTALGDGCPAAAELCAQLFATLPRDPGAVSSREERSRT
;
A
#
# COMPACT_ATOMS: atom_id res chain seq x y z
N VAL A 1 1.02 -27.34 -5.74
CA VAL A 1 1.71 -26.25 -6.44
C VAL A 1 3.19 -26.58 -6.51
N THR A 2 3.67 -27.02 -7.66
CA THR A 2 5.01 -27.58 -7.85
C THR A 2 5.90 -26.68 -8.73
N THR A 3 5.98 -25.40 -8.42
CA THR A 3 7.18 -24.66 -8.88
C THR A 3 8.30 -25.01 -7.90
N THR A 4 8.93 -26.18 -8.09
CA THR A 4 10.14 -26.57 -7.38
C THR A 4 11.25 -25.61 -7.79
N GLY A 5 11.75 -24.79 -6.88
CA GLY A 5 12.82 -23.84 -7.14
C GLY A 5 12.95 -22.80 -6.04
N ARG A 6 14.08 -22.12 -6.02
CA ARG A 6 14.39 -21.09 -5.03
C ARG A 6 13.42 -19.90 -5.16
N VAL A 7 12.98 -19.39 -4.02
CA VAL A 7 12.21 -18.14 -3.92
C VAL A 7 13.11 -17.07 -3.34
N VAL A 8 13.19 -15.93 -4.00
CA VAL A 8 13.92 -14.75 -3.53
C VAL A 8 12.91 -13.65 -3.21
N VAL A 9 12.98 -13.07 -2.01
CA VAL A 9 12.20 -11.90 -1.61
C VAL A 9 13.16 -10.74 -1.39
N ALA A 10 13.22 -9.83 -2.35
CA ALA A 10 13.97 -8.59 -2.24
C ALA A 10 13.16 -7.54 -1.47
N GLY A 11 13.79 -6.87 -0.49
CA GLY A 11 13.10 -5.99 0.44
C GLY A 11 12.36 -6.74 1.56
N GLY A 12 12.84 -7.97 1.88
CA GLY A 12 12.14 -8.85 2.83
C GLY A 12 12.21 -8.40 4.29
N CYS A 13 13.04 -7.44 4.65
CA CYS A 13 13.04 -6.78 5.96
C CYS A 13 11.97 -5.68 6.09
N GLY A 14 11.43 -5.21 4.95
CA GLY A 14 10.29 -4.29 4.94
C GLY A 14 8.97 -4.98 5.26
N ALA A 15 7.94 -4.19 5.62
CA ALA A 15 6.66 -4.72 6.11
C ALA A 15 5.94 -5.64 5.10
N VAL A 16 5.85 -5.25 3.82
CA VAL A 16 5.23 -6.07 2.76
C VAL A 16 6.07 -7.30 2.45
N GLY A 17 7.40 -7.14 2.35
CA GLY A 17 8.32 -8.26 2.11
C GLY A 17 8.28 -9.29 3.23
N ALA A 18 8.21 -8.86 4.49
CA ALA A 18 8.07 -9.74 5.64
C ALA A 18 6.74 -10.50 5.62
N LEU A 19 5.60 -9.82 5.33
CA LEU A 19 4.29 -10.46 5.17
C LEU A 19 4.34 -11.58 4.13
N LEU A 20 4.90 -11.30 2.95
CA LEU A 20 4.99 -12.28 1.87
C LEU A 20 5.99 -13.39 2.18
N THR A 21 7.12 -13.09 2.84
CA THR A 21 8.08 -14.09 3.32
C THR A 21 7.40 -15.09 4.25
N VAL A 22 6.64 -14.62 5.25
CA VAL A 22 5.87 -15.47 6.16
C VAL A 22 4.86 -16.31 5.38
N ALA A 23 4.12 -15.70 4.47
CA ALA A 23 3.13 -16.38 3.64
C ALA A 23 3.74 -17.49 2.76
N LEU A 24 4.88 -17.23 2.13
CA LEU A 24 5.59 -18.20 1.27
C LEU A 24 6.21 -19.34 2.09
N ARG A 25 6.86 -19.04 3.22
CA ARG A 25 7.40 -20.06 4.12
C ARG A 25 6.32 -20.97 4.68
N ALA A 26 5.17 -20.41 5.08
CA ALA A 26 4.03 -21.19 5.52
C ALA A 26 3.36 -22.02 4.38
N ALA A 27 3.67 -21.71 3.10
CA ALA A 27 3.36 -22.57 1.94
C ALA A 27 4.41 -23.67 1.70
N GLY A 28 5.37 -23.85 2.60
CA GLY A 28 6.44 -24.83 2.46
C GLY A 28 7.55 -24.43 1.48
N ARG A 29 7.66 -23.12 1.15
CA ARG A 29 8.70 -22.64 0.24
C ARG A 29 9.96 -22.29 1.00
N GLU A 30 11.11 -22.66 0.43
CA GLU A 30 12.41 -22.15 0.87
C GLU A 30 12.59 -20.73 0.34
N VAL A 31 12.67 -19.75 1.26
CA VAL A 31 12.73 -18.32 0.93
C VAL A 31 14.06 -17.74 1.35
N LEU A 32 14.81 -17.22 0.37
CA LEU A 32 15.94 -16.34 0.58
C LEU A 32 15.46 -14.90 0.64
N VAL A 33 15.62 -14.25 1.78
CA VAL A 33 15.39 -12.81 1.96
C VAL A 33 16.64 -12.05 1.54
N VAL A 34 16.47 -11.08 0.65
CA VAL A 34 17.54 -10.18 0.18
C VAL A 34 17.20 -8.76 0.59
N ASP A 35 18.06 -8.13 1.39
CA ASP A 35 17.82 -6.79 1.88
C ASP A 35 19.16 -6.15 2.33
N PRO A 36 19.40 -4.84 2.09
CA PRO A 36 20.58 -4.16 2.64
C PRO A 36 20.64 -4.19 4.19
N ALA A 37 19.48 -4.27 4.84
CA ALA A 37 19.35 -4.36 6.30
C ALA A 37 19.34 -5.81 6.83
N ALA A 38 19.44 -6.84 5.96
CA ALA A 38 19.43 -8.23 6.39
C ALA A 38 20.61 -8.56 7.30
N ASP A 39 20.37 -9.35 8.34
CA ASP A 39 21.43 -9.93 9.16
C ASP A 39 21.97 -11.21 8.47
N PRO A 40 23.20 -11.17 7.94
CA PRO A 40 23.76 -12.30 7.20
C PRO A 40 24.07 -13.52 8.10
N THR A 41 23.99 -13.39 9.41
CA THR A 41 24.14 -14.51 10.35
C THR A 41 22.85 -15.32 10.50
N THR A 42 21.72 -14.75 10.08
CA THR A 42 20.41 -15.41 10.11
C THR A 42 20.25 -16.32 8.88
N PRO A 43 19.97 -17.63 9.06
CA PRO A 43 19.75 -18.55 7.94
C PRO A 43 18.64 -18.07 6.99
N GLY A 44 18.89 -18.13 5.68
CA GLY A 44 17.94 -17.68 4.67
C GLY A 44 17.85 -16.16 4.49
N MET A 45 18.85 -15.42 5.00
CA MET A 45 19.02 -13.99 4.76
C MET A 45 20.33 -13.70 4.01
N LEU A 46 20.26 -12.76 3.07
CA LEU A 46 21.41 -12.27 2.31
C LEU A 46 21.40 -10.74 2.36
N ARG A 47 22.47 -10.16 2.93
CA ARG A 47 22.69 -8.73 2.86
C ARG A 47 23.28 -8.37 1.50
N ALA A 48 22.46 -7.74 0.64
CA ALA A 48 22.90 -7.35 -0.69
C ALA A 48 22.05 -6.19 -1.23
N ASP A 49 22.61 -5.48 -2.21
CA ASP A 49 21.95 -4.44 -2.98
C ASP A 49 21.44 -5.02 -4.30
N LEU A 50 20.12 -4.94 -4.52
CA LEU A 50 19.47 -5.44 -5.72
C LEU A 50 19.90 -4.70 -7.00
N THR A 51 20.34 -3.45 -6.87
CA THR A 51 20.78 -2.61 -8.01
C THR A 51 22.23 -2.88 -8.44
N ALA A 52 23.03 -3.48 -7.52
CA ALA A 52 24.43 -3.83 -7.74
C ALA A 52 24.75 -5.23 -7.19
N PRO A 53 24.15 -6.30 -7.76
CA PRO A 53 24.27 -7.65 -7.22
C PRO A 53 25.71 -8.14 -7.27
N ASP A 54 26.17 -8.67 -6.14
CA ASP A 54 27.42 -9.45 -6.05
C ASP A 54 27.24 -10.87 -6.62
N THR A 55 28.32 -11.66 -6.59
CA THR A 55 28.29 -13.03 -7.09
C THR A 55 27.28 -13.92 -6.36
N ALA A 56 27.09 -13.73 -5.05
CA ALA A 56 26.17 -14.53 -4.26
C ALA A 56 24.72 -14.24 -4.64
N LEU A 57 24.36 -12.94 -4.75
CA LEU A 57 23.03 -12.53 -5.19
C LEU A 57 22.79 -12.89 -6.66
N ALA A 58 23.77 -12.69 -7.55
CA ALA A 58 23.63 -13.06 -8.97
C ALA A 58 23.39 -14.57 -9.14
N GLY A 59 24.10 -15.43 -8.38
CA GLY A 59 23.84 -16.87 -8.37
C GLY A 59 22.44 -17.21 -7.85
N ALA A 60 22.01 -16.58 -6.74
CA ALA A 60 20.68 -16.82 -6.18
C ALA A 60 19.55 -16.42 -7.14
N LEU A 61 19.73 -15.32 -7.88
CA LEU A 61 18.78 -14.86 -8.90
C LEU A 61 18.76 -15.78 -10.12
N GLY A 62 19.93 -16.27 -10.56
CA GLY A 62 20.06 -17.21 -11.68
C GLY A 62 19.37 -18.56 -11.45
N ASP A 63 19.21 -18.98 -10.18
CA ASP A 63 18.52 -20.22 -9.80
C ASP A 63 17.05 -19.99 -9.36
N ALA A 64 16.55 -18.74 -9.40
CA ALA A 64 15.25 -18.41 -8.85
C ALA A 64 14.09 -18.84 -9.77
N ALA A 65 13.13 -19.55 -9.21
CA ALA A 65 11.84 -19.82 -9.86
C ALA A 65 10.81 -18.69 -9.61
N LEU A 66 10.97 -17.96 -8.50
CA LEU A 66 10.14 -16.83 -8.10
C LEU A 66 11.01 -15.75 -7.47
N VAL A 67 10.84 -14.52 -7.92
CA VAL A 67 11.42 -13.33 -7.30
C VAL A 67 10.30 -12.38 -6.93
N VAL A 68 10.26 -11.95 -5.68
CA VAL A 68 9.34 -10.92 -5.19
C VAL A 68 10.13 -9.63 -4.98
N LEU A 69 9.67 -8.54 -5.60
CA LEU A 69 10.18 -7.18 -5.41
C LEU A 69 9.28 -6.42 -4.43
N ALA A 70 9.68 -6.38 -3.16
CA ALA A 70 9.02 -5.61 -2.10
C ALA A 70 9.91 -4.43 -1.68
N VAL A 71 10.35 -3.66 -2.66
CA VAL A 71 11.29 -2.54 -2.53
C VAL A 71 10.63 -1.24 -3.03
N PRO A 72 11.15 -0.05 -2.68
CA PRO A 72 10.66 1.22 -3.22
C PRO A 72 10.69 1.27 -4.76
N ASP A 73 9.76 2.04 -5.36
CA ASP A 73 9.58 2.14 -6.81
C ASP A 73 10.88 2.51 -7.54
N VAL A 74 11.66 3.44 -6.97
CA VAL A 74 12.97 3.86 -7.53
C VAL A 74 13.96 2.70 -7.58
N ILE A 75 14.01 1.89 -6.52
CA ILE A 75 14.90 0.72 -6.45
C ILE A 75 14.45 -0.36 -7.43
N ALA A 76 13.15 -0.63 -7.51
CA ALA A 76 12.61 -1.59 -8.48
C ALA A 76 12.94 -1.20 -9.92
N GLY A 77 12.74 0.07 -10.27
CA GLY A 77 13.06 0.61 -11.60
C GLY A 77 14.55 0.49 -11.93
N ALA A 78 15.44 0.82 -10.98
CA ALA A 78 16.89 0.71 -11.15
C ALA A 78 17.37 -0.75 -11.25
N ALA A 79 16.74 -1.66 -10.51
CA ALA A 79 17.10 -3.08 -10.51
C ALA A 79 16.62 -3.83 -11.76
N LEU A 80 15.51 -3.42 -12.37
CA LEU A 80 14.88 -4.18 -13.45
C LEU A 80 15.80 -4.50 -14.64
N PRO A 81 16.65 -3.56 -15.16
CA PRO A 81 17.61 -3.87 -16.22
C PRO A 81 18.64 -4.93 -15.80
N VAL A 82 19.01 -4.98 -14.52
CA VAL A 82 19.95 -5.97 -13.97
C VAL A 82 19.25 -7.32 -13.86
N LEU A 83 18.04 -7.34 -13.29
CA LEU A 83 17.22 -8.54 -13.15
C LEU A 83 16.89 -9.18 -14.50
N ALA A 84 16.65 -8.37 -15.53
CA ALA A 84 16.39 -8.85 -16.88
C ALA A 84 17.55 -9.68 -17.46
N ARG A 85 18.78 -9.41 -17.03
CA ARG A 85 19.97 -10.16 -17.47
C ARG A 85 20.25 -11.40 -16.63
N LEU A 86 19.87 -11.39 -15.35
CA LEU A 86 20.19 -12.44 -14.40
C LEU A 86 19.10 -13.49 -14.26
N LEU A 87 17.85 -13.08 -14.36
CA LEU A 87 16.72 -14.00 -14.15
C LEU A 87 16.50 -14.90 -15.37
N PRO A 88 16.33 -16.23 -15.17
CA PRO A 88 15.86 -17.12 -16.21
C PRO A 88 14.55 -16.62 -16.85
N PRO A 89 14.33 -16.93 -18.14
CA PRO A 89 13.11 -16.51 -18.84
C PRO A 89 11.81 -17.00 -18.19
N HIS A 90 11.86 -18.14 -17.50
CA HIS A 90 10.70 -18.77 -16.85
C HIS A 90 10.46 -18.30 -15.41
N THR A 91 11.36 -17.53 -14.84
CA THR A 91 11.21 -17.00 -13.47
C THR A 91 10.01 -16.06 -13.38
N LEU A 92 9.07 -16.35 -12.49
CA LEU A 92 8.01 -15.41 -12.17
C LEU A 92 8.58 -14.23 -11.37
N LEU A 93 8.41 -13.03 -11.89
CA LEU A 93 8.68 -11.79 -11.18
C LEU A 93 7.38 -11.25 -10.59
N VAL A 94 7.27 -11.17 -9.27
CA VAL A 94 6.15 -10.54 -8.57
C VAL A 94 6.62 -9.21 -8.02
N GLU A 95 5.97 -8.10 -8.36
CA GLU A 95 6.26 -6.80 -7.78
C GLU A 95 5.11 -6.32 -6.87
N THR A 96 5.43 -5.52 -5.86
CA THR A 96 4.46 -5.06 -4.85
C THR A 96 4.32 -3.54 -4.82
N LEU A 97 4.65 -2.88 -5.92
CA LEU A 97 4.67 -1.42 -6.03
C LEU A 97 3.27 -0.84 -5.92
N SER A 98 3.20 0.39 -5.42
CA SER A 98 1.92 1.09 -5.22
C SER A 98 1.34 1.67 -6.52
N VAL A 99 2.14 1.71 -7.60
CA VAL A 99 1.75 2.19 -8.93
C VAL A 99 2.18 1.18 -9.99
N LYS A 100 1.28 0.86 -10.92
CA LYS A 100 1.47 -0.26 -11.87
C LYS A 100 1.86 0.16 -13.27
N THR A 101 1.39 1.31 -13.76
CA THR A 101 1.65 1.73 -15.15
C THR A 101 3.15 1.89 -15.47
N PRO A 102 3.98 2.52 -14.64
CA PRO A 102 5.41 2.67 -14.93
C PRO A 102 6.15 1.33 -14.96
N ILE A 103 5.87 0.43 -13.99
CA ILE A 103 6.54 -0.87 -13.93
C ILE A 103 6.07 -1.79 -15.06
N ALA A 104 4.81 -1.73 -15.49
CA ALA A 104 4.30 -2.47 -16.64
C ALA A 104 5.06 -2.09 -17.92
N ALA A 105 5.28 -0.79 -18.17
CA ALA A 105 6.05 -0.30 -19.30
C ALA A 105 7.53 -0.76 -19.23
N ALA A 106 8.13 -0.72 -18.05
CA ALA A 106 9.50 -1.18 -17.85
C ALA A 106 9.63 -2.70 -18.04
N LEU A 107 8.68 -3.51 -17.55
CA LEU A 107 8.64 -4.95 -17.75
C LEU A 107 8.49 -5.31 -19.23
N HIS A 108 7.64 -4.60 -19.95
CA HIS A 108 7.51 -4.77 -21.41
C HIS A 108 8.83 -4.50 -22.13
N THR A 109 9.63 -3.54 -21.67
CA THR A 109 10.92 -3.17 -22.27
C THR A 109 12.03 -4.16 -21.92
N TYR A 110 12.17 -4.51 -20.63
CA TYR A 110 13.33 -5.26 -20.14
C TYR A 110 13.11 -6.77 -20.06
N ARG A 111 11.85 -7.22 -19.93
CA ARG A 111 11.49 -8.63 -19.81
C ARG A 111 10.26 -8.97 -20.68
N PRO A 112 10.30 -8.70 -22.00
CA PRO A 112 9.14 -8.92 -22.86
C PRO A 112 8.70 -10.37 -22.84
N GLY A 113 7.41 -10.61 -22.52
CA GLY A 113 6.80 -11.95 -22.48
C GLY A 113 7.24 -12.87 -21.33
N ALA A 114 8.20 -12.47 -20.50
CA ALA A 114 8.58 -13.27 -19.33
C ALA A 114 7.51 -13.16 -18.22
N PRO A 115 7.27 -14.24 -17.41
CA PRO A 115 6.26 -14.24 -16.36
C PRO A 115 6.39 -13.05 -15.41
N ALA A 116 5.33 -12.25 -15.27
CA ALA A 116 5.34 -11.08 -14.39
C ALA A 116 3.93 -10.77 -13.85
N LEU A 117 3.84 -10.57 -12.53
CA LEU A 117 2.61 -10.29 -11.80
C LEU A 117 2.82 -9.10 -10.86
N GLY A 118 1.96 -8.09 -10.95
CA GLY A 118 1.85 -7.05 -9.94
C GLY A 118 0.87 -7.45 -8.85
N ILE A 119 1.20 -7.21 -7.60
CA ILE A 119 0.27 -7.28 -6.48
C ILE A 119 0.34 -5.98 -5.66
N ASN A 120 -0.77 -5.58 -5.08
CA ASN A 120 -0.81 -4.45 -4.15
C ASN A 120 -1.73 -4.81 -2.98
N PRO A 121 -1.19 -5.16 -1.80
CA PRO A 121 -1.97 -5.31 -0.58
C PRO A 121 -2.56 -3.95 -0.17
N MET A 122 -3.91 -3.83 -0.22
CA MET A 122 -4.63 -2.59 0.08
C MET A 122 -4.89 -2.42 1.58
N PHE A 123 -3.94 -2.85 2.41
CA PHE A 123 -4.03 -2.84 3.88
C PHE A 123 -2.63 -2.75 4.50
N ALA A 124 -2.58 -2.41 5.80
CA ALA A 124 -1.32 -2.45 6.53
C ALA A 124 -0.87 -3.90 6.75
N PRO A 125 0.38 -4.25 6.41
CA PRO A 125 0.88 -5.62 6.44
C PRO A 125 0.74 -6.35 7.79
N ASP A 126 0.77 -5.62 8.90
CA ASP A 126 0.55 -6.13 10.26
C ASP A 126 -0.86 -6.73 10.48
N LEU A 127 -1.83 -6.37 9.65
CA LEU A 127 -3.18 -6.92 9.69
C LEU A 127 -3.30 -8.32 9.05
N GLY A 128 -2.27 -8.79 8.32
CA GLY A 128 -2.28 -10.09 7.65
C GLY A 128 -3.21 -10.17 6.43
N LEU A 129 -3.14 -11.30 5.71
CA LEU A 129 -3.89 -11.54 4.47
C LEU A 129 -5.38 -11.88 4.64
N PRO A 130 -5.83 -12.62 5.70
CA PRO A 130 -7.19 -13.13 5.76
C PRO A 130 -8.25 -12.02 5.72
N GLY A 131 -9.19 -12.14 4.76
CA GLY A 131 -10.28 -11.19 4.53
C GLY A 131 -9.86 -9.83 3.95
N ARG A 132 -8.59 -9.67 3.55
CA ARG A 132 -8.05 -8.38 3.11
C ARG A 132 -7.93 -8.31 1.59
N PRO A 133 -8.22 -7.12 0.99
CA PRO A 133 -8.14 -6.94 -0.45
C PRO A 133 -6.69 -6.86 -0.93
N VAL A 134 -6.39 -7.62 -1.99
CA VAL A 134 -5.14 -7.54 -2.74
C VAL A 134 -5.50 -7.28 -4.20
N LEU A 135 -5.11 -6.13 -4.73
CA LEU A 135 -5.20 -5.87 -6.16
C LEU A 135 -4.10 -6.65 -6.89
N THR A 136 -4.43 -7.22 -8.03
CA THR A 136 -3.45 -7.93 -8.86
C THR A 136 -3.53 -7.46 -10.31
N VAL A 137 -2.35 -7.34 -10.94
CA VAL A 137 -2.19 -6.95 -12.34
C VAL A 137 -1.32 -7.99 -13.03
N ARG A 138 -1.87 -8.64 -14.05
CA ARG A 138 -1.09 -9.55 -14.90
C ARG A 138 -0.32 -8.72 -15.93
N HIS A 139 0.99 -8.55 -15.71
CA HIS A 139 1.83 -7.88 -16.69
C HIS A 139 2.09 -8.78 -17.91
N HIS A 140 2.34 -10.07 -17.65
CA HIS A 140 2.40 -11.11 -18.65
C HIS A 140 1.77 -12.39 -18.09
N ASP A 141 0.92 -13.01 -18.89
CA ASP A 141 0.25 -14.26 -18.52
C ASP A 141 1.22 -15.42 -18.38
N ALA A 142 1.07 -16.17 -17.30
CA ALA A 142 1.84 -17.39 -17.07
C ALA A 142 1.15 -18.28 -16.03
N PRO A 143 1.25 -19.63 -16.15
CA PRO A 143 0.71 -20.54 -15.13
C PRO A 143 1.23 -20.27 -13.71
N ALA A 144 2.50 -19.86 -13.57
CA ALA A 144 3.09 -19.51 -12.30
C ALA A 144 2.41 -18.29 -11.61
N ALA A 145 1.88 -17.34 -12.40
CA ALA A 145 1.08 -16.22 -11.88
C ALA A 145 -0.27 -16.72 -11.35
N ASP A 146 -0.93 -17.66 -12.06
CA ASP A 146 -2.18 -18.28 -11.58
C ASP A 146 -1.98 -19.04 -10.27
N GLU A 147 -0.87 -19.78 -10.18
CA GLU A 147 -0.51 -20.48 -8.94
C GLU A 147 -0.27 -19.51 -7.78
N PHE A 148 0.39 -18.38 -8.04
CA PHE A 148 0.64 -17.37 -7.01
C PHE A 148 -0.66 -16.72 -6.52
N VAL A 149 -1.55 -16.34 -7.45
CA VAL A 149 -2.88 -15.80 -7.14
C VAL A 149 -3.72 -16.80 -6.35
N THR A 150 -3.71 -18.07 -6.75
CA THR A 150 -4.38 -19.15 -6.03
C THR A 150 -3.85 -19.31 -4.61
N ALA A 151 -2.52 -19.19 -4.43
CA ALA A 151 -1.91 -19.26 -3.10
C ALA A 151 -2.31 -18.07 -2.21
N LEU A 152 -2.48 -16.87 -2.76
CA LEU A 152 -3.02 -15.71 -2.01
C LEU A 152 -4.46 -15.97 -1.55
N ARG A 153 -5.32 -16.46 -2.46
CA ARG A 153 -6.72 -16.82 -2.14
C ARG A 153 -6.80 -17.91 -1.07
N ALA A 154 -5.97 -18.93 -1.18
CA ALA A 154 -5.91 -20.02 -0.19
C ALA A 154 -5.48 -19.53 1.21
N ARG A 155 -4.84 -18.36 1.30
CA ARG A 155 -4.49 -17.70 2.57
C ARG A 155 -5.52 -16.69 3.04
N GLY A 156 -6.68 -16.68 2.40
CA GLY A 156 -7.83 -15.86 2.77
C GLY A 156 -7.80 -14.45 2.20
N ALA A 157 -6.87 -14.11 1.30
CA ALA A 157 -6.88 -12.81 0.64
C ALA A 157 -8.08 -12.69 -0.32
N THR A 158 -8.73 -11.53 -0.31
CA THR A 158 -9.73 -11.16 -1.31
C THR A 158 -9.02 -10.58 -2.54
N VAL A 159 -8.74 -11.42 -3.54
CA VAL A 159 -8.00 -11.00 -4.73
C VAL A 159 -8.94 -10.35 -5.74
N VAL A 160 -8.59 -9.13 -6.15
CA VAL A 160 -9.28 -8.36 -7.20
C VAL A 160 -8.30 -8.16 -8.35
N GLU A 161 -8.64 -8.72 -9.52
CA GLU A 161 -7.81 -8.62 -10.73
C GLU A 161 -8.18 -7.36 -11.51
N THR A 162 -7.16 -6.61 -11.94
CA THR A 162 -7.30 -5.35 -12.69
C THR A 162 -6.24 -5.23 -13.77
N THR A 163 -6.38 -4.26 -14.65
CA THR A 163 -5.30 -3.79 -15.54
C THR A 163 -4.41 -2.78 -14.79
N ALA A 164 -3.22 -2.49 -15.32
CA ALA A 164 -2.31 -1.50 -14.72
C ALA A 164 -2.95 -0.09 -14.63
N ASP A 165 -3.62 0.33 -15.70
CA ASP A 165 -4.32 1.62 -15.75
C ASP A 165 -5.49 1.69 -14.75
N GLU A 166 -6.30 0.64 -14.71
CA GLU A 166 -7.43 0.53 -13.79
C GLU A 166 -6.99 0.47 -12.32
N HIS A 167 -5.91 -0.26 -12.03
CA HIS A 167 -5.26 -0.26 -10.72
C HIS A 167 -4.89 1.16 -10.30
N ASP A 168 -4.20 1.91 -11.19
CA ASP A 168 -3.70 3.24 -10.85
C ASP A 168 -4.85 4.26 -10.69
N ARG A 169 -5.96 4.10 -11.42
CA ARG A 169 -7.20 4.87 -11.20
C ARG A 169 -7.84 4.56 -9.84
N ILE A 170 -7.96 3.27 -9.50
CA ILE A 170 -8.50 2.84 -8.20
C ILE A 170 -7.64 3.39 -7.06
N THR A 171 -6.32 3.23 -7.15
CA THR A 171 -5.42 3.69 -6.09
C THR A 171 -5.33 5.21 -6.01
N ALA A 172 -5.55 5.94 -7.10
CA ALA A 172 -5.72 7.40 -7.06
C ALA A 172 -6.91 7.80 -6.19
N ALA A 173 -8.04 7.10 -6.28
CA ALA A 173 -9.21 7.37 -5.44
C ALA A 173 -9.01 6.90 -3.98
N VAL A 174 -8.56 5.64 -3.78
CA VAL A 174 -8.56 5.03 -2.44
C VAL A 174 -7.29 5.28 -1.63
N GLN A 175 -6.19 5.67 -2.26
CA GLN A 175 -4.93 6.00 -1.59
C GLN A 175 -4.55 7.47 -1.75
N VAL A 176 -4.37 7.96 -2.99
CA VAL A 176 -3.92 9.35 -3.20
C VAL A 176 -4.90 10.35 -2.60
N LEU A 177 -6.17 10.27 -2.95
CA LEU A 177 -7.21 11.17 -2.44
C LEU A 177 -7.36 11.06 -0.92
N THR A 178 -7.44 9.84 -0.39
CA THR A 178 -7.60 9.61 1.06
C THR A 178 -6.43 10.18 1.85
N HIS A 179 -5.19 9.89 1.43
CA HIS A 179 -4.00 10.40 2.12
C HIS A 179 -3.90 11.93 2.00
N ALA A 180 -4.21 12.50 0.82
CA ALA A 180 -4.22 13.94 0.62
C ALA A 180 -5.23 14.64 1.52
N ALA A 181 -6.44 14.09 1.66
CA ALA A 181 -7.48 14.65 2.52
C ALA A 181 -7.08 14.63 4.01
N ILE A 182 -6.51 13.52 4.48
CA ILE A 182 -6.05 13.39 5.87
C ILE A 182 -4.86 14.31 6.17
N LEU A 183 -3.89 14.41 5.25
CA LEU A 183 -2.75 15.32 5.40
C LEU A 183 -3.20 16.78 5.33
N ALA A 184 -4.11 17.14 4.41
CA ALA A 184 -4.67 18.48 4.32
C ALA A 184 -5.42 18.87 5.60
N PHE A 185 -6.18 17.96 6.20
CA PHE A 185 -6.80 18.16 7.51
C PHE A 185 -5.73 18.47 8.59
N GLY A 186 -4.62 17.74 8.64
CA GLY A 186 -3.53 18.00 9.59
C GLY A 186 -2.88 19.37 9.39
N ILE A 187 -2.62 19.75 8.13
CA ILE A 187 -2.06 21.07 7.77
C ILE A 187 -3.04 22.19 8.12
N ALA A 188 -4.35 21.96 7.93
CA ALA A 188 -5.37 22.93 8.29
C ALA A 188 -5.46 23.12 9.82
N LEU A 189 -5.33 22.05 10.59
CA LEU A 189 -5.29 22.15 12.06
C LEU A 189 -4.08 22.97 12.55
N ASP A 190 -2.92 22.79 11.96
CA ASP A 190 -1.71 23.57 12.25
C ASP A 190 -1.94 25.06 11.99
N ARG A 191 -2.57 25.41 10.86
CA ARG A 191 -2.88 26.80 10.51
C ARG A 191 -3.92 27.46 11.41
N LEU A 192 -4.84 26.68 11.99
CA LEU A 192 -5.87 27.20 12.89
C LEU A 192 -5.31 27.53 14.30
N ASP A 193 -4.11 27.08 14.62
CA ASP A 193 -3.43 27.31 15.91
C ASP A 193 -4.35 27.06 17.13
N VAL A 194 -5.01 25.91 17.12
CA VAL A 194 -6.03 25.59 18.13
C VAL A 194 -5.35 25.18 19.44
N PRO A 195 -5.74 25.77 20.59
CA PRO A 195 -5.19 25.40 21.90
C PRO A 195 -5.28 23.90 22.19
N GLY A 196 -4.30 23.34 22.93
CA GLY A 196 -4.26 21.92 23.28
C GLY A 196 -5.50 21.38 24.01
N VAL A 197 -6.34 22.27 24.57
CA VAL A 197 -7.66 21.94 25.14
C VAL A 197 -8.62 21.32 24.10
N ALA A 198 -8.43 21.61 22.81
CA ALA A 198 -9.26 21.05 21.74
C ALA A 198 -9.23 19.50 21.72
N ALA A 199 -8.11 18.88 22.11
CA ALA A 199 -8.03 17.43 22.22
C ALA A 199 -9.00 16.85 23.28
N ARG A 200 -9.34 17.63 24.31
CA ARG A 200 -10.25 17.23 25.41
C ARG A 200 -11.72 17.35 25.06
N VAL A 201 -12.05 18.13 24.03
CA VAL A 201 -13.43 18.33 23.55
C VAL A 201 -13.65 17.75 22.15
N ALA A 202 -12.75 16.90 21.70
CA ALA A 202 -12.80 16.30 20.36
C ALA A 202 -14.03 15.41 20.20
N ALA A 203 -14.87 15.75 19.20
CA ALA A 203 -15.97 14.89 18.80
C ALA A 203 -15.47 13.59 18.15
N PRO A 204 -16.24 12.50 18.15
CA PRO A 204 -15.84 11.22 17.55
C PRO A 204 -15.25 11.31 16.14
N PRO A 205 -15.83 12.03 15.16
CA PRO A 205 -15.23 12.17 13.84
C PRO A 205 -13.83 12.81 13.88
N HIS A 206 -13.66 13.85 14.68
CA HIS A 206 -12.35 14.51 14.84
C HIS A 206 -11.31 13.56 15.44
N THR A 207 -11.70 12.75 16.43
CA THR A 207 -10.83 11.75 17.05
C THR A 207 -10.36 10.71 16.03
N VAL A 208 -11.25 10.21 15.18
CA VAL A 208 -10.92 9.26 14.10
C VAL A 208 -9.97 9.90 13.09
N LEU A 209 -10.24 11.13 12.61
CA LEU A 209 -9.36 11.82 11.68
C LEU A 209 -7.97 12.07 12.26
N ARG A 210 -7.85 12.43 13.55
CA ARG A 210 -6.55 12.54 14.21
C ARG A 210 -5.81 11.21 14.32
N ALA A 211 -6.51 10.12 14.59
CA ALA A 211 -5.91 8.79 14.63
C ALA A 211 -5.37 8.37 13.26
N LEU A 212 -6.13 8.64 12.19
CA LEU A 212 -5.70 8.42 10.81
C LEU A 212 -4.49 9.28 10.44
N LEU A 213 -4.50 10.57 10.84
CA LEU A 213 -3.36 11.47 10.65
C LEU A 213 -2.11 10.95 11.37
N ALA A 214 -2.22 10.58 12.65
CA ALA A 214 -1.11 10.02 13.41
C ALA A 214 -0.53 8.76 12.78
N ARG A 215 -1.39 7.88 12.24
CA ARG A 215 -0.98 6.70 11.51
C ARG A 215 -0.18 7.05 10.25
N ILE A 216 -0.62 8.02 9.45
CA ILE A 216 0.06 8.45 8.22
C ILE A 216 1.41 9.10 8.56
N THR A 217 1.41 10.05 9.50
CA THR A 217 2.61 10.80 9.87
C THR A 217 3.64 9.98 10.65
N GLY A 218 3.24 8.88 11.26
CA GLY A 218 4.14 7.91 11.89
C GLY A 218 4.68 6.85 10.93
N GLY A 219 4.26 6.86 9.67
CA GLY A 219 4.74 5.93 8.63
C GLY A 219 5.99 6.44 7.91
N THR A 220 6.44 5.66 6.93
CA THR A 220 7.62 5.97 6.10
C THR A 220 7.28 7.04 5.06
N ALA A 221 7.95 8.19 5.11
CA ALA A 221 7.68 9.33 4.22
C ALA A 221 7.78 8.96 2.73
N GLU A 222 8.75 8.12 2.38
CA GLU A 222 8.99 7.65 1.01
C GLU A 222 7.75 6.95 0.43
N VAL A 223 7.08 6.09 1.20
CA VAL A 223 5.89 5.37 0.75
C VAL A 223 4.76 6.34 0.40
N TYR A 224 4.48 7.30 1.27
CA TYR A 224 3.42 8.28 1.01
C TYR A 224 3.80 9.26 -0.11
N HIS A 225 5.07 9.63 -0.21
CA HIS A 225 5.59 10.46 -1.30
C HIS A 225 5.43 9.75 -2.66
N ASP A 226 5.82 8.46 -2.75
CA ASP A 226 5.72 7.69 -3.98
C ASP A 226 4.26 7.56 -4.43
N ILE A 227 3.33 7.24 -3.52
CA ILE A 227 1.89 7.22 -3.80
C ILE A 227 1.41 8.56 -4.36
N GLN A 228 1.85 9.68 -3.77
CA GLN A 228 1.40 11.02 -4.17
C GLN A 228 2.07 11.53 -5.45
N ARG A 229 3.25 11.01 -5.82
CA ARG A 229 4.04 11.53 -6.93
C ARG A 229 3.95 10.66 -8.18
N THR A 230 4.02 9.33 -8.04
CA THR A 230 4.25 8.43 -9.18
C THR A 230 2.96 7.95 -9.84
N ASN A 231 1.83 8.00 -9.13
CA ASN A 231 0.55 7.63 -9.72
C ASN A 231 0.14 8.63 -10.81
N PRO A 232 -0.12 8.19 -12.06
CA PRO A 232 -0.44 9.08 -13.18
C PRO A 232 -1.73 9.90 -12.97
N TYR A 233 -2.62 9.49 -12.06
CA TYR A 233 -3.87 10.17 -11.71
C TYR A 233 -3.78 11.01 -10.42
N ALA A 234 -2.59 11.09 -9.80
CA ALA A 234 -2.42 11.77 -8.50
C ALA A 234 -2.77 13.27 -8.56
N ASP A 235 -2.35 13.96 -9.62
CA ASP A 235 -2.68 15.38 -9.80
C ASP A 235 -4.18 15.61 -9.95
N THR A 236 -4.86 14.72 -10.67
CA THR A 236 -6.32 14.77 -10.85
C THR A 236 -7.03 14.56 -9.51
N ALA A 237 -6.60 13.58 -8.71
CA ALA A 237 -7.18 13.30 -7.39
C ALA A 237 -7.02 14.49 -6.43
N ARG A 238 -5.81 15.08 -6.36
CA ARG A 238 -5.55 16.26 -5.52
C ARG A 238 -6.32 17.50 -5.98
N ARG A 239 -6.44 17.70 -7.29
CA ARG A 239 -7.23 18.80 -7.85
C ARG A 239 -8.71 18.64 -7.51
N ALA A 240 -9.26 17.44 -7.67
CA ALA A 240 -10.65 17.16 -7.29
C ALA A 240 -10.92 17.46 -5.80
N LEU A 241 -9.96 17.16 -4.90
CA LEU A 241 -10.07 17.52 -3.49
C LEU A 241 -10.10 19.05 -3.29
N ALA A 242 -9.21 19.77 -3.95
CA ALA A 242 -9.15 21.24 -3.84
C ALA A 242 -10.44 21.90 -4.37
N GLU A 243 -10.94 21.43 -5.49
CA GLU A 243 -12.22 21.87 -6.07
C GLU A 243 -13.41 21.56 -5.15
N ALA A 244 -13.43 20.37 -4.52
CA ALA A 244 -14.48 20.01 -3.58
C ALA A 244 -14.48 20.89 -2.32
N VAL A 245 -13.32 21.35 -1.85
CA VAL A 245 -13.24 22.32 -0.75
C VAL A 245 -13.76 23.69 -1.18
N ALA A 246 -13.48 24.14 -2.41
CA ALA A 246 -14.02 25.37 -2.95
C ALA A 246 -15.54 25.29 -3.17
N ASP A 247 -16.07 24.16 -3.66
CA ASP A 247 -17.51 23.90 -3.77
C ASP A 247 -18.20 23.97 -2.40
N LEU A 248 -17.57 23.41 -1.36
CA LEU A 248 -18.09 23.46 0.00
C LEU A 248 -18.16 24.92 0.51
N ASP A 249 -17.11 25.70 0.30
CA ASP A 249 -17.08 27.11 0.70
C ASP A 249 -18.22 27.87 0.02
N ALA A 250 -18.37 27.74 -1.29
CA ALA A 250 -19.45 28.38 -2.04
C ALA A 250 -20.85 27.93 -1.62
N ALA A 251 -21.04 26.69 -1.20
CA ALA A 251 -22.34 26.17 -0.78
C ALA A 251 -22.78 26.66 0.62
N THR A 252 -21.90 27.27 1.41
CA THR A 252 -22.24 27.74 2.76
C THR A 252 -23.17 28.94 2.78
N ASP A 253 -23.28 29.67 1.68
CA ASP A 253 -24.11 30.90 1.60
C ASP A 253 -25.63 30.60 1.59
N ALA A 254 -26.03 29.38 1.15
CA ALA A 254 -27.45 29.04 1.08
C ALA A 254 -27.75 27.58 1.43
N LEU A 255 -28.71 27.35 2.32
CA LEU A 255 -29.13 26.02 2.75
C LEU A 255 -29.48 25.05 1.58
N PRO A 256 -30.20 25.49 0.53
CA PRO A 256 -30.49 24.62 -0.62
C PRO A 256 -29.21 24.14 -1.35
N ASP A 257 -28.21 25.00 -1.50
CA ASP A 257 -26.93 24.66 -2.16
C ASP A 257 -26.13 23.69 -1.30
N PHE A 258 -26.14 23.91 0.00
CA PHE A 258 -25.51 22.98 0.95
C PHE A 258 -26.20 21.60 0.95
N ALA A 259 -27.53 21.55 0.88
CA ALA A 259 -28.28 20.29 0.78
C ALA A 259 -27.92 19.54 -0.52
N ALA A 260 -27.85 20.24 -1.66
CA ALA A 260 -27.45 19.65 -2.92
C ALA A 260 -26.00 19.10 -2.88
N LEU A 261 -25.08 19.78 -2.19
CA LEU A 261 -23.73 19.29 -1.98
C LEU A 261 -23.71 18.01 -1.14
N LEU A 262 -24.52 17.92 -0.07
CA LEU A 262 -24.65 16.70 0.72
C LEU A 262 -25.19 15.53 -0.11
N ASP A 263 -26.18 15.77 -0.98
CA ASP A 263 -26.75 14.75 -1.87
C ASP A 263 -25.69 14.25 -2.88
N ARG A 264 -24.86 15.15 -3.43
CA ARG A 264 -23.72 14.77 -4.29
C ARG A 264 -22.72 13.89 -3.53
N ALA A 265 -22.34 14.27 -2.31
CA ALA A 265 -21.42 13.51 -1.48
C ALA A 265 -22.01 12.14 -1.10
N HIS A 266 -23.31 12.08 -0.79
CA HIS A 266 -24.02 10.82 -0.53
C HIS A 266 -24.01 9.90 -1.76
N THR A 267 -24.24 10.43 -2.95
CA THR A 267 -24.22 9.67 -4.21
C THR A 267 -22.87 9.00 -4.46
N ALA A 268 -21.77 9.60 -4.03
CA ALA A 268 -20.44 9.01 -4.17
C ALA A 268 -20.23 7.72 -3.33
N LEU A 269 -21.06 7.48 -2.30
CA LEU A 269 -21.04 6.26 -1.50
C LEU A 269 -21.81 5.11 -2.17
N GLY A 270 -22.74 5.42 -3.08
CA GLY A 270 -23.58 4.43 -3.77
C GLY A 270 -24.32 3.52 -2.79
N ASP A 271 -24.49 2.25 -3.18
CA ASP A 271 -25.17 1.22 -2.37
C ASP A 271 -24.42 0.87 -1.07
N GLY A 272 -23.17 1.31 -0.92
CA GLY A 272 -22.34 1.09 0.27
C GLY A 272 -22.68 2.00 1.47
N CYS A 273 -23.52 3.02 1.29
CA CYS A 273 -23.80 4.01 2.32
C CYS A 273 -24.33 3.43 3.64
N PRO A 274 -25.31 2.49 3.68
CA PRO A 274 -25.79 1.92 4.94
C PRO A 274 -24.70 1.15 5.69
N ALA A 275 -23.89 0.37 4.99
CA ALA A 275 -22.78 -0.38 5.59
C ALA A 275 -21.70 0.56 6.14
N ALA A 276 -21.38 1.65 5.45
CA ALA A 276 -20.45 2.66 5.91
C ALA A 276 -20.95 3.39 7.16
N ALA A 277 -22.25 3.71 7.24
CA ALA A 277 -22.87 4.33 8.40
C ALA A 277 -22.84 3.40 9.63
N GLU A 278 -23.13 2.11 9.45
CA GLU A 278 -23.04 1.11 10.51
C GLU A 278 -21.61 0.94 11.00
N LEU A 279 -20.63 0.84 10.10
CA LEU A 279 -19.20 0.79 10.45
C LEU A 279 -18.78 2.03 11.25
N CYS A 280 -19.24 3.22 10.85
CA CYS A 280 -18.97 4.46 11.56
C CYS A 280 -19.52 4.43 13.00
N ALA A 281 -20.75 3.94 13.19
CA ALA A 281 -21.36 3.78 14.51
C ALA A 281 -20.56 2.80 15.39
N GLN A 282 -20.12 1.68 14.84
CA GLN A 282 -19.28 0.69 15.54
C GLN A 282 -17.93 1.30 15.93
N LEU A 283 -17.25 2.01 15.04
CA LEU A 283 -15.99 2.69 15.34
C LEU A 283 -16.17 3.71 16.49
N PHE A 284 -17.23 4.52 16.45
CA PHE A 284 -17.50 5.51 17.51
C PHE A 284 -17.78 4.86 18.85
N ALA A 285 -18.43 3.68 18.88
CA ALA A 285 -18.67 2.93 20.11
C ALA A 285 -17.38 2.39 20.77
N THR A 286 -16.30 2.23 20.00
CA THR A 286 -15.00 1.76 20.50
C THR A 286 -14.10 2.90 21.01
N LEU A 287 -14.44 4.15 20.72
CA LEU A 287 -13.62 5.28 21.14
C LEU A 287 -13.63 5.44 22.68
N PRO A 288 -12.51 5.89 23.29
CA PRO A 288 -12.47 6.20 24.69
C PRO A 288 -13.54 7.24 25.09
N ARG A 289 -14.24 7.01 26.20
CA ARG A 289 -15.24 7.96 26.72
C ARG A 289 -14.61 9.26 27.25
N ASP A 290 -13.34 9.22 27.60
CA ASP A 290 -12.53 10.38 27.96
C ASP A 290 -11.46 10.60 26.88
N PRO A 291 -11.63 11.59 26.00
CA PRO A 291 -10.64 11.92 24.96
C PRO A 291 -9.26 12.31 25.53
N GLY A 292 -9.18 12.77 26.78
CA GLY A 292 -7.93 13.13 27.47
C GLY A 292 -7.12 11.92 27.93
N ALA A 293 -7.72 10.75 28.04
CA ALA A 293 -7.03 9.54 28.53
C ALA A 293 -5.96 9.00 27.55
N VAL A 294 -6.02 9.38 26.29
CA VAL A 294 -5.02 8.98 25.28
C VAL A 294 -3.70 9.73 25.47
N SER A 295 -3.74 11.00 25.90
CA SER A 295 -2.56 11.86 26.13
C SER A 295 -1.75 11.46 27.38
N SER A 296 -2.40 10.91 28.40
CA SER A 296 -1.75 10.62 29.69
C SER A 296 -0.93 9.32 29.73
N ARG A 297 -1.03 8.45 28.70
CA ARG A 297 -0.19 7.24 28.58
C ARG A 297 1.22 7.53 28.04
N GLU A 298 1.36 8.55 27.20
CA GLU A 298 2.66 8.92 26.63
C GLU A 298 3.58 9.65 27.64
N GLU A 299 3.03 10.43 28.56
CA GLU A 299 3.82 11.07 29.61
C GLU A 299 4.40 10.09 30.64
N ARG A 300 3.72 8.96 30.89
CA ARG A 300 4.20 7.91 31.82
C ARG A 300 5.23 6.94 31.23
N SER A 301 5.45 6.96 29.95
CA SER A 301 6.47 6.11 29.29
C SER A 301 7.80 6.86 29.07
N ARG A 302 7.86 8.15 29.42
CA ARG A 302 9.06 9.02 29.33
C ARG A 302 9.68 9.37 30.66
N THR A 303 9.15 8.84 31.76
CA THR A 303 9.75 8.83 33.12
C THR A 303 10.19 7.41 33.46
#